data_4d229f4954263b40851be0e506ccaee8
#
_entry.id   4d229f4954263b40851be0e506ccaee8
#
_cell.length_a   1.000
_cell.length_b   1.000
_cell.length_c   1.000
_cell.angle_alpha   90.00
_cell.angle_beta   90.00
_cell.angle_gamma   90.00
#
_symmetry.space_group_name_H-M   'P 1'
#
loop_
_entity.id
_entity.type
_entity.pdbx_description
1 polymer ?
#
loop_
_entity_poly.entity_id
_entity_poly.type
_entity_poly.pdbx_seq_one_letter_code
_entity_poly.pdbx_strand_id
1 'polypeptide(L)'
;MDLTDLHPLEQAALTQLSLSVNKVFVTGAGGFLGLAICQRLLAVGIEVVGFARGDYPRLVDLGVDMRQGDISDYDTVKQAMQGCDLVFHVASKAGVWGSKQSYYSPNVDGANNIINACKALNIQRLVYTSTPSVTFAGRDENGINESAPYAETYLNYYGESKAIAEQHVLAANSAQLHTTALRPHLIWGPNDPHLVPRVFFK
;
A
#
# COMPACT_ATOMS: atom_id res chain seq x y z
N MET A 1 -5.07 16.27 -12.00
CA MET A 1 -4.75 16.94 -10.70
C MET A 1 -3.64 17.92 -10.99
N ASP A 2 -3.80 19.16 -10.59
CA ASP A 2 -2.72 20.14 -10.66
C ASP A 2 -1.87 20.04 -9.39
N LEU A 3 -0.54 20.14 -9.52
CA LEU A 3 0.37 20.14 -8.39
C LEU A 3 0.12 21.33 -7.44
N THR A 4 -0.37 22.44 -7.97
CA THR A 4 -0.71 23.63 -7.17
C THR A 4 -1.85 23.41 -6.18
N ASP A 5 -2.66 22.36 -6.37
CA ASP A 5 -3.73 21.97 -5.44
C ASP A 5 -3.23 21.20 -4.20
N LEU A 6 -1.94 20.80 -4.19
CA LEU A 6 -1.35 20.03 -3.13
C LEU A 6 -0.68 20.92 -2.07
N HIS A 7 -0.57 20.38 -0.85
CA HIS A 7 0.18 21.07 0.20
C HIS A 7 1.65 21.26 -0.20
N PRO A 8 2.31 22.41 0.09
CA PRO A 8 3.68 22.70 -0.35
C PRO A 8 4.72 21.62 0.01
N LEU A 9 4.59 20.99 1.18
CA LEU A 9 5.47 19.87 1.59
C LEU A 9 5.27 18.63 0.72
N GLU A 10 4.04 18.37 0.29
CA GLU A 10 3.72 17.25 -0.60
C GLU A 10 4.29 17.51 -2.01
N GLN A 11 4.14 18.72 -2.53
CA GLN A 11 4.75 19.13 -3.80
C GLN A 11 6.27 18.96 -3.78
N ALA A 12 6.93 19.44 -2.72
CA ALA A 12 8.38 19.32 -2.57
C ALA A 12 8.83 17.86 -2.51
N ALA A 13 8.12 17.00 -1.76
CA ALA A 13 8.42 15.58 -1.65
C ALA A 13 8.24 14.84 -2.99
N LEU A 14 7.17 15.12 -3.73
CA LEU A 14 6.91 14.52 -5.04
C LEU A 14 7.95 14.97 -6.07
N THR A 15 8.30 16.26 -6.09
CA THR A 15 9.35 16.79 -6.94
C THR A 15 10.69 16.14 -6.63
N GLN A 16 11.06 16.02 -5.36
CA GLN A 16 12.29 15.34 -4.96
C GLN A 16 12.28 13.85 -5.36
N LEU A 17 11.14 13.17 -5.24
CA LEU A 17 11.00 11.77 -5.64
C LEU A 17 11.25 11.60 -7.13
N SER A 18 10.70 12.48 -7.99
CA SER A 18 10.82 12.41 -9.45
C SER A 18 12.26 12.60 -9.97
N LEU A 19 13.18 13.11 -9.14
CA LEU A 19 14.60 13.21 -9.50
C LEU A 19 15.33 11.85 -9.45
N SER A 20 14.79 10.85 -8.78
CA SER A 20 15.46 9.56 -8.53
C SER A 20 14.60 8.32 -8.80
N VAL A 21 13.35 8.51 -9.19
CA VAL A 21 12.38 7.43 -9.45
C VAL A 21 11.67 7.75 -10.76
N ASN A 22 11.75 6.83 -11.72
CA ASN A 22 11.12 6.98 -13.03
C ASN A 22 9.80 6.19 -13.10
N LYS A 23 9.77 4.99 -12.51
CA LYS A 23 8.63 4.08 -12.60
C LYS A 23 8.29 3.47 -11.24
N VAL A 24 7.02 3.51 -10.88
CA VAL A 24 6.51 3.06 -9.58
C VAL A 24 5.46 1.97 -9.75
N PHE A 25 5.57 0.90 -8.98
CA PHE A 25 4.56 -0.14 -8.88
C PHE A 25 3.63 0.15 -7.70
N VAL A 26 2.32 0.21 -7.96
CA VAL A 26 1.29 0.47 -6.95
C VAL A 26 0.32 -0.70 -6.90
N THR A 27 0.37 -1.50 -5.83
CA THR A 27 -0.64 -2.53 -5.61
C THR A 27 -1.91 -1.94 -5.04
N GLY A 28 -3.06 -2.51 -5.37
CA GLY A 28 -4.35 -1.95 -4.94
C GLY A 28 -4.64 -0.59 -5.58
N ALA A 29 -4.08 -0.32 -6.75
CA ALA A 29 -4.21 0.94 -7.48
C ALA A 29 -5.68 1.36 -7.70
N GLY A 30 -6.59 0.39 -7.88
CA GLY A 30 -8.03 0.65 -8.03
C GLY A 30 -8.77 1.02 -6.74
N GLY A 31 -8.11 0.90 -5.58
CA GLY A 31 -8.67 1.32 -4.28
C GLY A 31 -8.55 2.81 -4.04
N PHE A 32 -9.22 3.29 -2.98
CA PHE A 32 -9.26 4.72 -2.62
C PHE A 32 -7.86 5.33 -2.44
N LEU A 33 -7.02 4.73 -1.60
CA LEU A 33 -5.66 5.22 -1.37
C LEU A 33 -4.76 5.00 -2.59
N GLY A 34 -4.86 3.83 -3.24
CA GLY A 34 -4.05 3.52 -4.42
C GLY A 34 -4.28 4.49 -5.57
N LEU A 35 -5.53 4.84 -5.86
CA LEU A 35 -5.88 5.85 -6.86
C LEU A 35 -5.26 7.21 -6.53
N ALA A 36 -5.35 7.64 -5.27
CA ALA A 36 -4.78 8.91 -4.83
C ALA A 36 -3.25 8.95 -5.00
N ILE A 37 -2.55 7.86 -4.71
CA ILE A 37 -1.11 7.72 -4.92
C ILE A 37 -0.79 7.77 -6.43
N CYS A 38 -1.51 7.02 -7.27
CA CYS A 38 -1.30 7.03 -8.72
C CYS A 38 -1.43 8.43 -9.31
N GLN A 39 -2.48 9.17 -8.93
CA GLN A 39 -2.70 10.54 -9.41
C GLN A 39 -1.56 11.48 -9.06
N ARG A 40 -0.99 11.37 -7.87
CA ARG A 40 0.12 12.21 -7.40
C ARG A 40 1.43 11.90 -8.11
N LEU A 41 1.71 10.64 -8.31
CA LEU A 41 2.91 10.21 -9.04
C LEU A 41 2.88 10.66 -10.51
N LEU A 42 1.73 10.48 -11.18
CA LEU A 42 1.53 10.93 -12.55
C LEU A 42 1.66 12.46 -12.68
N ALA A 43 1.19 13.23 -11.69
CA ALA A 43 1.26 14.69 -11.70
C ALA A 43 2.71 15.24 -11.73
N VAL A 44 3.69 14.44 -11.30
CA VAL A 44 5.14 14.79 -11.39
C VAL A 44 5.88 14.03 -12.49
N GLY A 45 5.15 13.41 -13.42
CA GLY A 45 5.72 12.73 -14.58
C GLY A 45 6.33 11.35 -14.28
N ILE A 46 6.07 10.77 -13.10
CA ILE A 46 6.51 9.41 -12.77
C ILE A 46 5.56 8.41 -13.46
N GLU A 47 6.13 7.44 -14.18
CA GLU A 47 5.35 6.33 -14.75
C GLU A 47 4.78 5.45 -13.63
N VAL A 48 3.52 5.05 -13.77
CA VAL A 48 2.83 4.23 -12.77
C VAL A 48 2.36 2.92 -13.38
N VAL A 49 2.79 1.81 -12.80
CA VAL A 49 2.23 0.48 -13.01
C VAL A 49 1.26 0.19 -11.88
N GLY A 50 -0.02 0.15 -12.19
CA GLY A 50 -1.08 -0.22 -11.25
C GLY A 50 -1.33 -1.72 -11.27
N PHE A 51 -1.46 -2.35 -10.09
CA PHE A 51 -1.74 -3.78 -9.98
C PHE A 51 -2.98 -4.04 -9.14
N ALA A 52 -3.94 -4.76 -9.70
CA ALA A 52 -5.18 -5.11 -9.03
C ALA A 52 -5.87 -6.30 -9.70
N ARG A 53 -6.85 -6.92 -9.01
CA ARG A 53 -7.63 -8.05 -9.56
C ARG A 53 -8.72 -7.63 -10.54
N GLY A 54 -9.27 -6.43 -10.36
CA GLY A 54 -10.35 -5.90 -11.17
C GLY A 54 -9.86 -5.10 -12.37
N ASP A 55 -10.80 -4.73 -13.22
CA ASP A 55 -10.61 -3.80 -14.31
C ASP A 55 -10.95 -2.37 -13.85
N TYR A 56 -10.07 -1.41 -14.17
CA TYR A 56 -10.19 -0.02 -13.73
C TYR A 56 -9.95 0.95 -14.90
N PRO A 57 -10.91 1.10 -15.85
CA PRO A 57 -10.74 1.96 -17.03
C PRO A 57 -10.35 3.39 -16.67
N ARG A 58 -10.89 3.94 -15.58
CA ARG A 58 -10.53 5.28 -15.09
C ARG A 58 -9.02 5.45 -14.82
N LEU A 59 -8.33 4.42 -14.36
CA LEU A 59 -6.88 4.47 -14.14
C LEU A 59 -6.11 4.44 -15.46
N VAL A 60 -6.59 3.65 -16.42
CA VAL A 60 -6.03 3.63 -17.79
C VAL A 60 -6.19 4.99 -18.47
N ASP A 61 -7.36 5.61 -18.35
CA ASP A 61 -7.63 6.96 -18.89
C ASP A 61 -6.74 8.03 -18.25
N LEU A 62 -6.28 7.82 -17.00
CA LEU A 62 -5.33 8.69 -16.31
C LEU A 62 -3.88 8.45 -16.74
N GLY A 63 -3.59 7.42 -17.52
CA GLY A 63 -2.23 7.05 -17.96
C GLY A 63 -1.51 6.03 -17.10
N VAL A 64 -2.22 5.33 -16.20
CA VAL A 64 -1.66 4.21 -15.42
C VAL A 64 -1.56 2.95 -16.30
N ASP A 65 -0.39 2.33 -16.37
CA ASP A 65 -0.21 0.98 -16.95
C ASP A 65 -0.83 -0.05 -16.01
N MET A 66 -2.11 -0.38 -16.24
CA MET A 66 -2.84 -1.31 -15.40
C MET A 66 -2.52 -2.76 -15.74
N ARG A 67 -2.08 -3.53 -14.73
CA ARG A 67 -1.82 -4.95 -14.82
C ARG A 67 -2.73 -5.72 -13.88
N GLN A 68 -3.45 -6.68 -14.45
CA GLN A 68 -4.40 -7.49 -13.69
C GLN A 68 -3.73 -8.75 -13.14
N GLY A 69 -3.97 -9.05 -11.85
CA GLY A 69 -3.45 -10.27 -11.23
C GLY A 69 -3.82 -10.38 -9.76
N ASP A 70 -3.58 -11.57 -9.20
CA ASP A 70 -3.70 -11.83 -7.76
C ASP A 70 -2.33 -11.63 -7.10
N ILE A 71 -2.29 -10.88 -6.00
CA ILE A 71 -1.05 -10.59 -5.28
C ILE A 71 -0.46 -11.84 -4.61
N SER A 72 -1.26 -12.88 -4.41
CA SER A 72 -0.81 -14.18 -3.90
C SER A 72 -0.09 -15.03 -4.95
N ASP A 73 -0.13 -14.64 -6.24
CA ASP A 73 0.63 -15.27 -7.32
C ASP A 73 1.97 -14.57 -7.53
N TYR A 74 3.05 -15.20 -7.07
CA TYR A 74 4.39 -14.63 -7.14
C TYR A 74 4.87 -14.33 -8.56
N ASP A 75 4.64 -15.25 -9.50
CA ASP A 75 5.15 -15.08 -10.87
C ASP A 75 4.45 -13.94 -11.59
N THR A 76 3.13 -13.83 -11.43
CA THR A 76 2.33 -12.71 -11.93
C THR A 76 2.79 -11.37 -11.32
N VAL A 77 3.01 -11.33 -10.01
CA VAL A 77 3.52 -10.14 -9.31
C VAL A 77 4.90 -9.76 -9.83
N LYS A 78 5.84 -10.71 -9.88
CA LYS A 78 7.20 -10.46 -10.34
C LYS A 78 7.25 -9.98 -11.79
N GLN A 79 6.45 -10.56 -12.68
CA GLN A 79 6.34 -10.12 -14.06
C GLN A 79 5.81 -8.68 -14.14
N ALA A 80 4.78 -8.36 -13.36
CA ALA A 80 4.17 -7.04 -13.35
C ALA A 80 5.09 -5.95 -12.77
N MET A 81 6.03 -6.29 -11.90
CA MET A 81 6.97 -5.35 -11.27
C MET A 81 8.22 -5.03 -12.11
N GLN A 82 8.41 -5.68 -13.27
CA GLN A 82 9.60 -5.47 -14.09
C GLN A 82 9.80 -4.01 -14.49
N GLY A 83 11.02 -3.52 -14.29
CA GLY A 83 11.43 -2.16 -14.66
C GLY A 83 10.93 -1.06 -13.70
N CYS A 84 10.38 -1.41 -12.54
CA CYS A 84 10.01 -0.44 -11.52
C CYS A 84 11.17 -0.16 -10.56
N ASP A 85 11.23 1.09 -10.03
CA ASP A 85 12.27 1.57 -9.12
C ASP A 85 11.82 1.57 -7.66
N LEU A 86 10.50 1.65 -7.43
CA LEU A 86 9.86 1.81 -6.13
C LEU A 86 8.53 1.06 -6.11
N VAL A 87 8.17 0.52 -4.96
CA VAL A 87 6.87 -0.12 -4.73
C VAL A 87 6.10 0.59 -3.62
N PHE A 88 4.84 0.96 -3.92
CA PHE A 88 3.81 1.23 -2.91
C PHE A 88 2.90 0.00 -2.78
N HIS A 89 3.07 -0.73 -1.70
CA HIS A 89 2.24 -1.89 -1.41
C HIS A 89 1.02 -1.49 -0.57
N VAL A 90 -0.09 -1.21 -1.26
CA VAL A 90 -1.35 -0.72 -0.69
C VAL A 90 -2.42 -1.81 -0.62
N ALA A 91 -2.34 -2.80 -1.51
CA ALA A 91 -3.31 -3.89 -1.57
C ALA A 91 -3.40 -4.64 -0.24
N SER A 92 -4.60 -4.79 0.26
CA SER A 92 -4.90 -5.66 1.39
C SER A 92 -6.39 -6.05 1.39
N LYS A 93 -6.70 -7.19 1.99
CA LYS A 93 -8.08 -7.46 2.40
C LYS A 93 -8.32 -6.80 3.73
N ALA A 94 -9.25 -5.84 3.77
CA ALA A 94 -9.73 -5.18 4.98
C ALA A 94 -11.07 -5.76 5.45
N GLY A 95 -11.52 -5.34 6.63
CA GLY A 95 -12.79 -5.75 7.22
C GLY A 95 -12.61 -6.75 8.37
N VAL A 96 -13.73 -7.16 8.99
CA VAL A 96 -13.75 -7.99 10.20
C VAL A 96 -14.26 -9.41 9.96
N TRP A 97 -14.87 -9.68 8.79
CA TRP A 97 -15.51 -10.95 8.47
C TRP A 97 -14.79 -11.71 7.38
N GLY A 98 -14.58 -12.99 7.59
CA GLY A 98 -13.96 -13.91 6.64
C GLY A 98 -13.12 -14.98 7.30
N SER A 99 -12.75 -16.02 6.54
CA SER A 99 -11.85 -17.07 7.02
C SER A 99 -10.42 -16.54 7.19
N LYS A 100 -9.62 -17.17 8.04
CA LYS A 100 -8.19 -16.86 8.23
C LYS A 100 -7.47 -16.83 6.89
N GLN A 101 -7.63 -17.86 6.06
CA GLN A 101 -7.00 -17.97 4.75
C GLN A 101 -7.33 -16.78 3.83
N SER A 102 -8.57 -16.28 3.87
CA SER A 102 -8.98 -15.15 3.02
C SER A 102 -8.28 -13.84 3.36
N TYR A 103 -7.71 -13.70 4.57
CA TYR A 103 -6.86 -12.56 4.96
C TYR A 103 -5.38 -12.86 4.77
N TYR A 104 -4.94 -14.06 5.14
CA TYR A 104 -3.53 -14.42 5.11
C TYR A 104 -2.99 -14.47 3.68
N SER A 105 -3.74 -15.04 2.74
CA SER A 105 -3.30 -15.12 1.35
C SER A 105 -3.00 -13.74 0.75
N PRO A 106 -3.93 -12.77 0.71
CA PRO A 106 -3.61 -11.46 0.13
C PRO A 106 -2.70 -10.60 1.02
N ASN A 107 -2.78 -10.70 2.36
CA ASN A 107 -2.08 -9.76 3.24
C ASN A 107 -0.68 -10.26 3.61
N VAL A 108 -0.50 -11.56 3.90
CA VAL A 108 0.80 -12.12 4.32
C VAL A 108 1.55 -12.68 3.12
N ASP A 109 0.94 -13.63 2.38
CA ASP A 109 1.60 -14.22 1.22
C ASP A 109 1.83 -13.18 0.13
N GLY A 110 0.85 -12.26 -0.08
CA GLY A 110 0.99 -11.12 -0.99
C GLY A 110 2.15 -10.21 -0.61
N ALA A 111 2.31 -9.85 0.67
CA ALA A 111 3.44 -9.03 1.12
C ALA A 111 4.79 -9.77 0.93
N ASN A 112 4.85 -11.07 1.21
CA ASN A 112 6.04 -11.88 0.97
C ASN A 112 6.39 -11.94 -0.52
N ASN A 113 5.40 -12.06 -1.40
CA ASN A 113 5.60 -12.05 -2.86
C ASN A 113 6.19 -10.71 -3.33
N ILE A 114 5.69 -9.58 -2.82
CA ILE A 114 6.24 -8.25 -3.10
C ILE A 114 7.68 -8.14 -2.63
N ILE A 115 8.00 -8.55 -1.40
CA ILE A 115 9.37 -8.53 -0.85
C ILE A 115 10.31 -9.37 -1.72
N ASN A 116 9.89 -10.60 -2.06
CA ASN A 116 10.70 -11.51 -2.87
C ASN A 116 10.89 -11.00 -4.30
N ALA A 117 9.86 -10.39 -4.90
CA ALA A 117 9.96 -9.77 -6.21
C ALA A 117 10.87 -8.54 -6.19
N CYS A 118 10.81 -7.68 -5.17
CA CYS A 118 11.74 -6.55 -5.00
C CYS A 118 13.20 -7.05 -4.98
N LYS A 119 13.49 -8.08 -4.19
CA LYS A 119 14.84 -8.67 -4.12
C LYS A 119 15.28 -9.26 -5.46
N ALA A 120 14.41 -10.01 -6.12
CA ALA A 120 14.71 -10.67 -7.40
C ALA A 120 14.93 -9.69 -8.57
N LEU A 121 14.31 -8.51 -8.51
CA LEU A 121 14.36 -7.47 -9.53
C LEU A 121 15.30 -6.30 -9.15
N ASN A 122 15.99 -6.37 -8.00
CA ASN A 122 16.83 -5.31 -7.46
C ASN A 122 16.09 -3.98 -7.25
N ILE A 123 14.81 -4.02 -6.93
CA ILE A 123 14.04 -2.83 -6.54
C ILE A 123 14.43 -2.46 -5.11
N GLN A 124 14.95 -1.25 -4.94
CA GLN A 124 15.61 -0.85 -3.70
C GLN A 124 14.68 -0.22 -2.66
N ARG A 125 13.42 0.06 -2.99
CA ARG A 125 12.50 0.81 -2.12
C ARG A 125 11.12 0.18 -2.08
N LEU A 126 10.62 -0.09 -0.87
CA LEU A 126 9.30 -0.62 -0.61
C LEU A 126 8.61 0.19 0.50
N VAL A 127 7.50 0.82 0.15
CA VAL A 127 6.60 1.47 1.11
C VAL A 127 5.37 0.61 1.31
N TYR A 128 5.15 0.17 2.53
CA TYR A 128 4.03 -0.68 2.91
C TYR A 128 2.95 0.10 3.66
N THR A 129 1.72 0.01 3.21
CA THR A 129 0.57 0.56 3.93
C THR A 129 0.11 -0.43 4.99
N SER A 130 0.46 -0.17 6.22
CA SER A 130 0.03 -0.91 7.40
C SER A 130 -1.25 -0.30 8.02
N THR A 131 -1.45 -0.48 9.31
CA THR A 131 -2.63 -0.01 10.06
C THR A 131 -2.29 0.11 11.55
N PRO A 132 -2.93 1.01 12.30
CA PRO A 132 -2.84 1.02 13.77
C PRO A 132 -3.32 -0.27 14.44
N SER A 133 -4.15 -1.06 13.75
CA SER A 133 -4.65 -2.35 14.27
C SER A 133 -3.53 -3.36 14.60
N VAL A 134 -2.29 -3.09 14.20
CA VAL A 134 -1.15 -3.99 14.51
C VAL A 134 -0.71 -3.90 15.97
N THR A 135 -0.99 -2.79 16.65
CA THR A 135 -0.73 -2.61 18.10
C THR A 135 -2.00 -2.78 18.94
N PHE A 136 -3.18 -2.61 18.32
CA PHE A 136 -4.45 -2.52 19.04
C PHE A 136 -4.92 -3.87 19.59
N ALA A 137 -4.96 -3.96 20.93
CA ALA A 137 -5.40 -5.12 21.68
C ALA A 137 -6.81 -4.94 22.33
N GLY A 138 -7.64 -4.02 21.81
CA GLY A 138 -8.97 -3.77 22.34
C GLY A 138 -9.02 -2.81 23.54
N ARG A 139 -7.96 -2.05 23.78
CA ARG A 139 -7.87 -1.02 24.82
C ARG A 139 -7.43 0.31 24.18
N ASP A 140 -7.87 1.42 24.79
CA ASP A 140 -7.46 2.74 24.34
C ASP A 140 -5.93 2.90 24.43
N GLU A 141 -5.34 3.40 23.35
CA GLU A 141 -3.92 3.72 23.25
C GLU A 141 -3.79 5.25 23.22
N ASN A 142 -3.01 5.79 24.14
CA ASN A 142 -2.79 7.24 24.22
C ASN A 142 -1.29 7.57 24.27
N GLY A 143 -0.86 8.47 23.40
CA GLY A 143 0.53 8.93 23.35
C GLY A 143 1.55 7.88 22.91
N ILE A 144 1.11 6.82 22.23
CA ILE A 144 2.03 5.81 21.66
C ILE A 144 2.77 6.37 20.45
N ASN A 145 3.94 5.78 20.18
CA ASN A 145 4.74 6.02 18.99
C ASN A 145 5.14 4.71 18.31
N GLU A 146 6.05 4.76 17.36
CA GLU A 146 6.48 3.61 16.56
C GLU A 146 7.19 2.51 17.37
N SER A 147 7.59 2.77 18.62
CA SER A 147 8.15 1.77 19.53
C SER A 147 7.09 0.94 20.25
N ALA A 148 5.80 1.25 20.09
CA ALA A 148 4.72 0.47 20.67
C ALA A 148 4.80 -0.99 20.20
N PRO A 149 4.72 -1.97 21.13
CA PRO A 149 4.78 -3.39 20.77
C PRO A 149 3.58 -3.79 19.92
N TYR A 150 3.76 -4.83 19.11
CA TYR A 150 2.63 -5.48 18.47
C TYR A 150 1.68 -6.06 19.51
N ALA A 151 0.38 -6.11 19.19
CA ALA A 151 -0.60 -6.70 20.07
C ALA A 151 -0.28 -8.21 20.32
N GLU A 152 -0.44 -8.66 21.57
CA GLU A 152 -0.28 -10.08 21.90
C GLU A 152 -1.44 -10.92 21.35
N THR A 153 -2.62 -10.32 21.26
CA THR A 153 -3.84 -10.92 20.71
C THR A 153 -4.56 -9.94 19.82
N TYR A 154 -5.15 -10.40 18.73
CA TYR A 154 -5.86 -9.57 17.76
C TYR A 154 -7.36 -9.84 17.80
N LEU A 155 -8.16 -8.80 17.63
CA LEU A 155 -9.62 -8.91 17.60
C LEU A 155 -10.15 -9.62 16.35
N ASN A 156 -9.35 -9.66 15.29
CA ASN A 156 -9.73 -10.27 14.03
C ASN A 156 -8.49 -10.63 13.17
N TYR A 157 -8.70 -11.43 12.13
CA TYR A 157 -7.65 -11.85 11.22
C TYR A 157 -7.05 -10.71 10.38
N TYR A 158 -7.75 -9.57 10.26
CA TYR A 158 -7.18 -8.40 9.59
C TYR A 158 -6.00 -7.84 10.38
N GLY A 159 -6.19 -7.48 11.64
CA GLY A 159 -5.11 -6.97 12.49
C GLY A 159 -3.93 -7.94 12.58
N GLU A 160 -4.22 -9.23 12.82
CA GLU A 160 -3.21 -10.29 12.89
C GLU A 160 -2.40 -10.41 11.59
N SER A 161 -3.07 -10.51 10.43
CA SER A 161 -2.39 -10.64 9.14
C SER A 161 -1.58 -9.40 8.75
N LYS A 162 -2.07 -8.21 9.09
CA LYS A 162 -1.36 -6.95 8.84
C LYS A 162 -0.13 -6.83 9.72
N ALA A 163 -0.17 -7.25 10.99
CA ALA A 163 0.97 -7.25 11.89
C ALA A 163 2.07 -8.22 11.42
N ILE A 164 1.71 -9.43 11.00
CA ILE A 164 2.65 -10.40 10.45
C ILE A 164 3.31 -9.83 9.17
N ALA A 165 2.52 -9.30 8.26
CA ALA A 165 3.04 -8.72 7.02
C ALA A 165 3.97 -7.52 7.28
N GLU A 166 3.63 -6.64 8.22
CA GLU A 166 4.48 -5.51 8.60
C GLU A 166 5.82 -5.99 9.17
N GLN A 167 5.81 -6.98 10.06
CA GLN A 167 7.03 -7.58 10.61
C GLN A 167 7.91 -8.15 9.50
N HIS A 168 7.33 -8.86 8.52
CA HIS A 168 8.09 -9.38 7.37
C HIS A 168 8.68 -8.26 6.51
N VAL A 169 7.93 -7.19 6.26
CA VAL A 169 8.41 -6.02 5.50
C VAL A 169 9.57 -5.35 6.22
N LEU A 170 9.43 -5.08 7.52
CA LEU A 170 10.48 -4.43 8.30
C LEU A 170 11.72 -5.33 8.48
N ALA A 171 11.53 -6.64 8.64
CA ALA A 171 12.64 -7.61 8.69
C ALA A 171 13.39 -7.74 7.35
N ALA A 172 12.76 -7.38 6.24
CA ALA A 172 13.39 -7.39 4.92
C ALA A 172 14.29 -6.16 4.66
N ASN A 173 14.26 -5.16 5.57
CA ASN A 173 15.08 -3.96 5.44
C ASN A 173 16.57 -4.29 5.43
N SER A 174 17.28 -3.80 4.43
CA SER A 174 18.69 -4.10 4.21
C SER A 174 19.34 -3.02 3.34
N ALA A 175 20.66 -3.11 3.10
CA ALA A 175 21.34 -2.23 2.16
C ALA A 175 20.84 -2.37 0.71
N GLN A 176 20.20 -3.49 0.35
CA GLN A 176 19.67 -3.76 -0.99
C GLN A 176 18.18 -3.42 -1.11
N LEU A 177 17.43 -3.40 -0.01
CA LEU A 177 15.99 -3.10 -0.01
C LEU A 177 15.64 -2.26 1.22
N HIS A 178 15.43 -0.98 1.01
CA HIS A 178 14.94 -0.07 2.04
C HIS A 178 13.43 -0.20 2.17
N THR A 179 12.95 -0.55 3.35
CA THR A 179 11.54 -0.73 3.63
C THR A 179 11.01 0.29 4.63
N THR A 180 9.80 0.77 4.41
CA THR A 180 9.08 1.64 5.33
C THR A 180 7.65 1.12 5.48
N ALA A 181 7.17 1.00 6.71
CA ALA A 181 5.77 0.69 7.00
C ALA A 181 5.07 1.93 7.56
N LEU A 182 3.94 2.31 6.97
CA LEU A 182 3.13 3.43 7.42
C LEU A 182 1.83 2.88 8.05
N ARG A 183 1.48 3.37 9.24
CA ARG A 183 0.25 3.02 9.96
C ARG A 183 -0.75 4.18 9.90
N PRO A 184 -1.37 4.46 8.73
CA PRO A 184 -2.31 5.55 8.62
C PRO A 184 -3.53 5.27 9.50
N HIS A 185 -3.95 6.26 10.27
CA HIS A 185 -5.20 6.24 11.00
C HIS A 185 -6.36 6.47 10.02
N LEU A 186 -7.47 6.92 10.36
CA LEU A 186 -8.62 7.11 9.49
C LEU A 186 -8.26 7.80 8.15
N ILE A 187 -8.21 7.05 7.06
CA ILE A 187 -7.97 7.59 5.72
C ILE A 187 -9.31 8.05 5.15
N TRP A 188 -9.41 9.32 4.81
CA TRP A 188 -10.61 9.92 4.21
C TRP A 188 -10.23 11.04 3.25
N GLY A 189 -11.16 11.47 2.39
CA GLY A 189 -10.93 12.53 1.43
C GLY A 189 -11.89 12.48 0.24
N PRO A 190 -11.64 13.24 -0.82
CA PRO A 190 -12.46 13.22 -2.02
C PRO A 190 -12.56 11.81 -2.61
N ASN A 191 -13.79 11.37 -2.91
CA ASN A 191 -14.14 10.03 -3.39
C ASN A 191 -13.97 8.90 -2.36
N ASP A 192 -13.94 9.20 -1.05
CA ASP A 192 -13.95 8.16 -0.02
C ASP A 192 -15.24 7.32 -0.10
N PRO A 193 -15.15 6.00 -0.36
CA PRO A 193 -16.33 5.15 -0.46
C PRO A 193 -16.75 4.54 0.87
N HIS A 194 -16.03 4.78 1.95
CA HIS A 194 -16.16 4.03 3.20
C HIS A 194 -16.58 4.89 4.38
N LEU A 195 -15.76 5.85 4.79
CA LEU A 195 -15.99 6.61 6.03
C LEU A 195 -17.08 7.68 5.83
N VAL A 196 -16.89 8.55 4.84
CA VAL A 196 -17.81 9.66 4.60
C VAL A 196 -19.25 9.18 4.32
N PRO A 197 -19.51 8.20 3.43
CA PRO A 197 -20.86 7.70 3.20
C PRO A 197 -21.49 7.08 4.46
N ARG A 198 -20.72 6.42 5.30
CA ARG A 198 -21.25 5.80 6.53
C ARG A 198 -21.64 6.81 7.61
N VAL A 199 -21.00 7.96 7.62
CA VAL A 199 -21.28 9.02 8.61
C VAL A 199 -22.44 9.94 8.16
N PHE A 200 -22.49 10.29 6.86
CA PHE A 200 -23.41 11.30 6.35
C PHE A 200 -24.66 10.77 5.65
N PHE A 201 -24.69 9.51 5.24
CA PHE A 201 -25.82 8.93 4.47
C PHE A 201 -26.49 7.76 5.19
N LYS A 202 -26.49 7.77 6.54
CA LYS A 202 -27.31 6.85 7.35
C LYS A 202 -28.69 7.41 7.59
#